data_15e8cb5379ca27734d18ca5a5305bccd
#
_entry.id   15e8cb5379ca27734d18ca5a5305bccd
#
_cell.length_a   1.000
_cell.length_b   1.000
_cell.length_c   1.000
_cell.angle_alpha   90.00
_cell.angle_beta   90.00
_cell.angle_gamma   90.00
#
_symmetry.space_group_name_H-M   'P 1'
#
loop_
_entity.id
_entity.type
_entity.pdbx_description
1 polymer ?
#
loop_
_entity_poly.entity_id
_entity_poly.type
_entity_poly.pdbx_seq_one_letter_code
_entity_poly.pdbx_strand_id
1 'polypeptide(L)'
;MDKIYLFGAGKNGQNAIDFFGKENIIAIIDNSVNQIGRKINDVLVISLSNCLKNYDDEVIAITSVYYAKEIREQLYDAGITNIFTCPFFDKDTLTPISIINNYCLSKYNKIVIEISNPILTRIADELIK
;
A
#
# COMPACT_ATOMS: atom_id res chain seq x y z
N MET A 1 -4.95 5.87 14.92
CA MET A 1 -4.29 4.80 14.18
C MET A 1 -3.99 5.28 12.78
N ASP A 2 -2.76 5.16 12.37
CA ASP A 2 -2.37 5.59 11.05
C ASP A 2 -2.97 4.69 9.99
N LYS A 3 -3.49 5.31 8.95
CA LYS A 3 -4.10 4.60 7.83
C LYS A 3 -3.20 4.70 6.61
N ILE A 4 -3.42 3.80 5.66
CA ILE A 4 -2.63 3.73 4.44
C ILE A 4 -3.51 3.91 3.20
N TYR A 5 -2.85 4.25 2.10
CA TYR A 5 -3.43 4.12 0.77
C TYR A 5 -2.96 2.82 0.14
N LEU A 6 -3.79 2.22 -0.69
CA LEU A 6 -3.37 1.17 -1.61
C LEU A 6 -3.24 1.77 -3.01
N PHE A 7 -2.34 1.24 -3.81
CA PHE A 7 -2.28 1.59 -5.23
C PHE A 7 -2.49 0.33 -6.06
N GLY A 8 -3.66 0.21 -6.65
CA GLY A 8 -4.09 -0.94 -7.44
C GLY A 8 -5.44 -1.47 -6.98
N ALA A 9 -6.43 -1.43 -7.87
CA ALA A 9 -7.81 -1.84 -7.57
C ALA A 9 -8.14 -3.25 -8.09
N GLY A 10 -7.15 -4.02 -8.49
CA GLY A 10 -7.33 -5.38 -8.97
C GLY A 10 -7.44 -6.40 -7.84
N LYS A 11 -7.22 -7.66 -8.18
CA LYS A 11 -7.34 -8.78 -7.25
C LYS A 11 -6.43 -8.62 -6.02
N ASN A 12 -5.17 -8.22 -6.24
CA ASN A 12 -4.23 -8.02 -5.15
C ASN A 12 -4.64 -6.87 -4.23
N GLY A 13 -5.25 -5.83 -4.79
CA GLY A 13 -5.81 -4.74 -3.98
C GLY A 13 -6.92 -5.23 -3.06
N GLN A 14 -7.80 -6.08 -3.58
CA GLN A 14 -8.86 -6.69 -2.76
C GLN A 14 -8.28 -7.55 -1.65
N ASN A 15 -7.26 -8.36 -1.95
CA ASN A 15 -6.59 -9.18 -0.95
C ASN A 15 -5.89 -8.31 0.10
N ALA A 16 -5.34 -7.18 -0.30
CA ALA A 16 -4.71 -6.23 0.63
C ALA A 16 -5.73 -5.62 1.61
N ILE A 17 -6.93 -5.34 1.14
CA ILE A 17 -8.01 -4.86 2.01
C ILE A 17 -8.30 -5.89 3.10
N ASP A 18 -8.41 -7.16 2.73
CA ASP A 18 -8.65 -8.23 3.69
C ASP A 18 -7.49 -8.39 4.67
N PHE A 19 -6.26 -8.23 4.18
CA PHE A 19 -5.07 -8.36 5.02
C PHE A 19 -4.95 -7.23 6.04
N PHE A 20 -5.08 -5.98 5.62
CA PHE A 20 -4.89 -4.82 6.48
C PHE A 20 -6.14 -4.45 7.28
N GLY A 21 -7.32 -4.82 6.79
CA GLY A 21 -8.60 -4.38 7.33
C GLY A 21 -9.05 -3.06 6.69
N LYS A 22 -10.30 -3.02 6.24
CA LYS A 22 -10.81 -1.84 5.52
C LYS A 22 -10.79 -0.57 6.37
N GLU A 23 -10.87 -0.70 7.69
CA GLU A 23 -10.82 0.42 8.61
C GLU A 23 -9.45 1.09 8.66
N ASN A 24 -8.40 0.43 8.16
CA ASN A 24 -7.04 0.93 8.12
C ASN A 24 -6.66 1.51 6.75
N ILE A 25 -7.58 1.52 5.79
CA ILE A 25 -7.32 1.97 4.43
C ILE A 25 -8.10 3.25 4.17
N ILE A 26 -7.38 4.28 3.75
CA ILE A 26 -8.00 5.58 3.43
C ILE A 26 -8.75 5.48 2.12
N ALA A 27 -8.10 4.97 1.08
CA ALA A 27 -8.66 4.83 -0.25
C ALA A 27 -7.73 3.95 -1.10
N ILE A 28 -8.24 3.52 -2.25
CA ILE A 28 -7.44 2.82 -3.26
C ILE A 28 -7.16 3.81 -4.39
N ILE A 29 -5.89 3.97 -4.73
CA ILE A 29 -5.49 4.78 -5.88
C ILE A 29 -5.41 3.87 -7.10
N ASP A 30 -5.92 4.31 -8.22
CA ASP A 30 -5.79 3.58 -9.48
C ASP A 30 -5.73 4.55 -10.65
N ASN A 31 -4.96 4.20 -11.68
CA ASN A 31 -4.84 5.00 -12.91
C ASN A 31 -5.97 4.71 -13.90
N SER A 32 -6.70 3.62 -13.70
CA SER A 32 -7.76 3.24 -14.63
C SER A 32 -9.02 4.06 -14.40
N VAL A 33 -9.45 4.79 -15.44
CA VAL A 33 -10.68 5.59 -15.40
C VAL A 33 -11.90 4.72 -15.07
N ASN A 34 -11.85 3.45 -15.47
CA ASN A 34 -12.97 2.52 -15.25
C ASN A 34 -13.08 2.10 -13.78
N GLN A 35 -12.01 2.23 -13.02
CA GLN A 35 -12.00 1.87 -11.60
C GLN A 35 -12.32 3.06 -10.69
N ILE A 36 -11.93 4.27 -11.12
CA ILE A 36 -12.10 5.46 -10.30
C ILE A 36 -13.58 5.74 -10.02
N GLY A 37 -13.91 5.98 -8.76
CA GLY A 37 -15.28 6.23 -8.31
C GLY A 37 -16.00 4.98 -7.84
N ARG A 38 -15.46 3.80 -8.09
CA ARG A 38 -16.05 2.55 -7.58
C ARG A 38 -15.68 2.35 -6.11
N LYS A 39 -16.47 1.55 -5.43
CA LYS A 39 -16.13 1.07 -4.08
C LYS A 39 -15.81 -0.42 -4.15
N ILE A 40 -14.70 -0.80 -3.55
CA ILE A 40 -14.28 -2.19 -3.44
C ILE A 40 -14.23 -2.51 -1.94
N ASN A 41 -15.09 -3.43 -1.49
CA ASN A 41 -15.23 -3.76 -0.07
C ASN A 41 -15.39 -2.50 0.80
N ASP A 42 -16.23 -1.57 0.34
CA ASP A 42 -16.54 -0.28 0.98
C ASP A 42 -15.39 0.74 0.93
N VAL A 43 -14.31 0.46 0.24
CA VAL A 43 -13.18 1.40 0.07
C VAL A 43 -13.28 2.07 -1.30
N LEU A 44 -13.25 3.39 -1.31
CA LEU A 44 -13.40 4.19 -2.53
C LEU A 44 -12.11 4.14 -3.36
N VAL A 45 -12.27 3.99 -4.67
CA VAL A 45 -11.16 4.10 -5.63
C VAL A 45 -11.07 5.54 -6.12
N ILE A 46 -9.88 6.12 -6.03
CA ILE A 46 -9.62 7.51 -6.39
C ILE A 46 -8.43 7.61 -7.36
N SER A 47 -8.30 8.76 -8.03
CA SER A 47 -7.12 9.07 -8.82
C SER A 47 -5.96 9.51 -7.93
N LEU A 48 -4.73 9.45 -8.45
CA LEU A 48 -3.58 9.99 -7.75
C LEU A 48 -3.73 11.50 -7.52
N SER A 49 -4.22 12.24 -8.50
CA SER A 49 -4.42 13.68 -8.35
C SER A 49 -5.40 14.01 -7.22
N ASN A 50 -6.42 13.19 -7.03
CA ASN A 50 -7.35 13.36 -5.91
C ASN A 50 -6.68 13.03 -4.58
N CYS A 51 -5.88 11.96 -4.54
CA CYS A 51 -5.08 11.61 -3.36
C CYS A 51 -4.18 12.77 -2.92
N LEU A 52 -3.49 13.39 -3.86
CA LEU A 52 -2.51 14.46 -3.58
C LEU A 52 -3.14 15.68 -2.91
N LYS A 53 -4.44 15.90 -3.05
CA LYS A 53 -5.12 17.04 -2.43
C LYS A 53 -5.06 17.01 -0.90
N ASN A 54 -5.03 15.81 -0.32
CA ASN A 54 -5.06 15.62 1.13
C ASN A 54 -3.92 14.73 1.63
N TYR A 55 -2.94 14.44 0.78
CA TYR A 55 -1.84 13.57 1.14
C TYR A 55 -0.94 14.22 2.19
N ASP A 56 -0.66 13.49 3.28
CA ASP A 56 0.16 13.94 4.40
C ASP A 56 1.15 12.84 4.80
N ASP A 57 1.91 12.37 3.83
CA ASP A 57 2.99 11.38 4.00
C ASP A 57 2.53 10.01 4.53
N GLU A 58 1.27 9.68 4.34
CA GLU A 58 0.79 8.33 4.65
C GLU A 58 1.49 7.30 3.75
N VAL A 59 1.60 6.09 4.24
CA VAL A 59 2.17 4.98 3.46
C VAL A 59 1.26 4.67 2.27
N ILE A 60 1.87 4.48 1.11
CA ILE A 60 1.19 3.96 -0.08
C ILE A 60 1.73 2.57 -0.37
N ALA A 61 0.87 1.57 -0.27
CA ALA A 61 1.22 0.19 -0.57
C ALA A 61 0.86 -0.12 -2.03
N ILE A 62 1.86 -0.42 -2.83
CA ILE A 62 1.66 -0.78 -4.24
C ILE A 62 1.32 -2.26 -4.31
N THR A 63 0.12 -2.57 -4.77
CA THR A 63 -0.38 -3.94 -4.89
C THR A 63 -0.35 -4.48 -6.31
N SER A 64 -0.09 -3.64 -7.29
CA SER A 64 -0.02 -4.07 -8.69
C SER A 64 1.23 -4.89 -8.95
N VAL A 65 1.07 -6.06 -9.58
CA VAL A 65 2.19 -6.93 -9.97
C VAL A 65 2.89 -6.38 -11.20
N TYR A 66 2.11 -6.05 -12.24
CA TYR A 66 2.66 -5.75 -13.56
C TYR A 66 3.15 -4.31 -13.70
N TYR A 67 2.57 -3.39 -12.94
CA TYR A 67 2.84 -1.96 -13.07
C TYR A 67 3.56 -1.36 -11.86
N ALA A 68 4.11 -2.20 -11.00
CA ALA A 68 4.74 -1.74 -9.76
C ALA A 68 5.86 -0.72 -10.02
N LYS A 69 6.69 -0.98 -11.02
CA LYS A 69 7.80 -0.08 -11.37
C LYS A 69 7.30 1.28 -11.85
N GLU A 70 6.36 1.28 -12.77
CA GLU A 70 5.79 2.51 -13.34
C GLU A 70 5.06 3.32 -12.27
N ILE A 71 4.32 2.64 -11.39
CA ILE A 71 3.62 3.29 -10.29
C ILE A 71 4.62 3.91 -9.32
N ARG A 72 5.70 3.20 -9.00
CA ARG A 72 6.73 3.72 -8.11
C ARG A 72 7.38 4.98 -8.69
N GLU A 73 7.70 4.95 -9.98
CA GLU A 73 8.25 6.11 -10.68
C GLU A 73 7.26 7.28 -10.67
N GLN A 74 5.99 7.00 -10.91
CA GLN A 74 4.93 7.99 -10.87
C GLN A 74 4.82 8.66 -9.49
N LEU A 75 4.90 7.87 -8.43
CA LEU A 75 4.84 8.38 -7.06
C LEU A 75 6.08 9.20 -6.71
N TYR A 76 7.27 8.75 -7.10
CA TYR A 76 8.50 9.52 -6.88
C TYR A 76 8.45 10.85 -7.63
N ASP A 77 7.94 10.88 -8.85
CA ASP A 77 7.78 12.11 -9.62
C ASP A 77 6.80 13.08 -8.95
N ALA A 78 5.85 12.56 -8.19
CA ALA A 78 4.92 13.37 -7.40
C ALA A 78 5.49 13.77 -6.03
N GLY A 79 6.73 13.40 -5.72
CA GLY A 79 7.37 13.72 -4.45
C GLY A 79 7.03 12.75 -3.32
N ILE A 80 6.40 11.63 -3.61
CA ILE A 80 6.00 10.64 -2.61
C ILE A 80 7.09 9.59 -2.48
N THR A 81 7.60 9.40 -1.27
CA THR A 81 8.65 8.42 -0.98
C THR A 81 8.25 7.39 0.07
N ASN A 82 7.14 7.60 0.76
CA ASN A 82 6.66 6.67 1.79
C ASN A 82 5.86 5.52 1.15
N ILE A 83 6.59 4.64 0.47
CA ILE A 83 6.04 3.59 -0.39
C ILE A 83 6.56 2.24 0.06
N PHE A 84 5.72 1.21 0.07
CA PHE A 84 6.22 -0.14 0.02
C PHE A 84 5.50 -0.93 -1.07
N THR A 85 6.22 -1.85 -1.67
CA THR A 85 5.70 -2.67 -2.77
C THR A 85 5.53 -4.09 -2.29
N CYS A 86 4.33 -4.60 -2.40
CA CYS A 86 4.05 -6.00 -2.14
C CYS A 86 3.06 -6.49 -3.20
N PRO A 87 3.53 -7.18 -4.24
CA PRO A 87 2.68 -7.56 -5.36
C PRO A 87 1.71 -8.68 -5.03
N PHE A 88 1.88 -9.36 -3.89
CA PHE A 88 1.04 -10.50 -3.54
C PHE A 88 0.48 -10.34 -2.14
N PHE A 89 -0.83 -10.19 -2.05
CA PHE A 89 -1.57 -10.22 -0.80
C PHE A 89 -2.53 -11.40 -0.82
N ASP A 90 -1.97 -12.59 -0.88
CA ASP A 90 -2.72 -13.83 -0.74
C ASP A 90 -2.53 -14.31 0.70
N LYS A 91 -3.59 -14.35 1.48
CA LYS A 91 -3.49 -14.71 2.90
C LYS A 91 -3.05 -16.16 3.13
N ASP A 92 -3.08 -17.01 2.10
CA ASP A 92 -2.60 -18.38 2.20
C ASP A 92 -1.11 -18.50 1.92
N THR A 93 -0.52 -17.53 1.22
CA THR A 93 0.88 -17.58 0.78
C THR A 93 1.73 -16.43 1.31
N LEU A 94 1.11 -15.31 1.69
CA LEU A 94 1.84 -14.13 2.14
C LEU A 94 2.25 -14.27 3.59
N THR A 95 3.53 -13.99 3.85
CA THR A 95 4.05 -13.94 5.20
C THR A 95 4.42 -12.50 5.56
N PRO A 96 4.41 -12.14 6.85
CA PRO A 96 4.89 -10.83 7.28
C PRO A 96 6.33 -10.55 6.84
N ILE A 97 7.15 -11.59 6.75
CA ILE A 97 8.55 -11.48 6.32
C ILE A 97 8.64 -10.95 4.89
N SER A 98 7.85 -11.49 3.95
CA SER A 98 7.88 -11.03 2.57
C SER A 98 7.39 -9.59 2.44
N ILE A 99 6.43 -9.18 3.24
CA ILE A 99 5.96 -7.78 3.27
C ILE A 99 7.06 -6.85 3.77
N ILE A 100 7.71 -7.21 4.86
CA ILE A 100 8.83 -6.44 5.42
C ILE A 100 9.97 -6.32 4.41
N ASN A 101 10.34 -7.42 3.76
CA ASN A 101 11.42 -7.40 2.77
C ASN A 101 11.09 -6.47 1.60
N ASN A 102 9.87 -6.52 1.10
CA ASN A 102 9.45 -5.60 0.03
C ASN A 102 9.48 -4.15 0.47
N TYR A 103 9.04 -3.88 1.70
CA TYR A 103 9.11 -2.52 2.25
C TYR A 103 10.55 -2.03 2.34
N CYS A 104 11.45 -2.83 2.88
CA CYS A 104 12.87 -2.48 3.01
C CYS A 104 13.52 -2.23 1.65
N LEU A 105 13.20 -3.05 0.64
CA LEU A 105 13.70 -2.87 -0.71
C LEU A 105 13.20 -1.57 -1.34
N SER A 106 11.94 -1.22 -1.08
CA SER A 106 11.35 0.03 -1.59
C SER A 106 11.96 1.26 -0.93
N LYS A 107 12.28 1.17 0.35
CA LYS A 107 12.76 2.28 1.16
C LYS A 107 14.27 2.42 1.19
N TYR A 108 14.99 1.60 0.52
CA TYR A 108 16.46 1.67 0.38
C TYR A 108 17.16 2.13 1.67
N ASN A 109 17.85 1.24 2.34
CA ASN A 109 18.60 1.49 3.58
C ASN A 109 17.77 1.92 4.80
N LYS A 110 16.48 2.05 4.68
CA LYS A 110 15.65 2.24 5.87
C LYS A 110 15.23 0.87 6.39
N ILE A 111 16.15 0.23 7.06
CA ILE A 111 15.88 -1.02 7.76
C ILE A 111 15.04 -0.74 9.01
N VAL A 112 15.03 0.49 9.48
CA VAL A 112 14.26 0.88 10.65
C VAL A 112 12.81 1.07 10.22
N ILE A 113 12.00 0.09 10.52
CA ILE A 113 10.55 0.21 10.43
C ILE A 113 10.14 1.27 11.44
N GLU A 114 9.44 2.30 10.97
CA GLU A 114 8.95 3.32 11.89
C GLU A 114 7.91 2.69 12.80
N ILE A 115 8.33 2.46 14.03
CA ILE A 115 7.50 1.82 15.05
C ILE A 115 6.25 2.64 15.36
N SER A 116 6.25 3.92 14.99
CA SER A 116 5.08 4.79 15.12
C SER A 116 3.92 4.42 14.18
N ASN A 117 4.17 3.65 13.13
CA ASN A 117 3.11 3.21 12.22
C ASN A 117 2.53 1.88 12.72
N PRO A 118 1.26 1.84 13.19
CA PRO A 118 0.69 0.62 13.78
C PRO A 118 0.65 -0.57 12.83
N ILE A 119 0.50 -0.34 11.53
CA ILE A 119 0.44 -1.41 10.54
C ILE A 119 1.82 -2.05 10.38
N LEU A 120 2.85 -1.24 10.23
CA LEU A 120 4.22 -1.74 10.11
C LEU A 120 4.70 -2.37 11.42
N THR A 121 4.29 -1.83 12.56
CA THR A 121 4.58 -2.41 13.88
C THR A 121 3.99 -3.81 13.98
N ARG A 122 2.75 -3.99 13.55
CA ARG A 122 2.10 -5.31 13.56
C ARG A 122 2.85 -6.32 12.70
N ILE A 123 3.31 -5.90 11.53
CA ILE A 123 4.11 -6.76 10.64
C ILE A 123 5.44 -7.12 11.32
N ALA A 124 6.09 -6.14 11.93
CA ALA A 124 7.35 -6.36 12.64
C ALA A 124 7.17 -7.32 13.84
N ASP A 125 6.08 -7.19 14.59
CA ASP A 125 5.79 -8.08 15.70
C ASP A 125 5.62 -9.53 15.24
N GLU A 126 4.97 -9.74 14.11
CA GLU A 126 4.84 -11.08 13.52
C GLU A 126 6.20 -11.64 13.10
N LEU A 127 7.11 -10.78 12.64
CA LEU A 127 8.44 -11.19 12.21
C LEU A 127 9.30 -11.69 13.39
N ILE A 128 9.09 -11.12 14.56
CA ILE A 128 9.89 -11.43 15.77
C ILE A 128 9.42 -12.71 16.46
N LYS A 129 8.22 -13.13 16.22
CA LYS A 129 7.68 -14.36 16.84
C LYS A 129 8.40 -15.64 16.30
#